data_7ae868e6be3eda74431511cd5ac76e0b
#
_entry.id   7ae868e6be3eda74431511cd5ac76e0b
#
_cell.length_a   1.000
_cell.length_b   1.000
_cell.length_c   1.000
_cell.angle_alpha   90.00
_cell.angle_beta   90.00
_cell.angle_gamma   90.00
#
_symmetry.space_group_name_H-M   'P 1'
#
loop_
_entity.id
_entity.type
_entity.pdbx_description
1 polymer ?
#
loop_
_entity_poly.entity_id
_entity_poly.type
_entity_poly.pdbx_seq_one_letter_code
_entity_poly.pdbx_strand_id
1 'polypeptide(L)'
;MFKFLKSLFISEKEPEIEEVELSKLNNWFEDKISKIGFNEQTINYFARIKEIKEQLPELIKNLNEAEVSKDNKNVEERVKNIVSGHRDNYSREIERFEENLTILQKEKLETLSEYQEVIEYTKDLDKKIELLAKKTAKSYQAAQHLFFDPVEKMFKKTAELNTVVKGFEKQIKEFHIEELTRIKELIKDLNHDITKQKDFSKEVEEREEKEKEIKGSLKKRKEEKEKLKESQEYKDYQKVEDGVGEIEKKIKDNDNNVFSYFSKLNKPLRKYERIALDNKVIQAYVNNGLKSFWQDSELEIKQSLQGLKKALQENTIQFEDKQKNNFLELIKKSDSGYLEELKELGEKLKTERTELLKKVEDAEIVLKIEETNKNINSENEKLISLQKKVEELKSKLEKIDLEKAKQEIIEKVNQKLKIKLTISSS
;
A
#
# COMPACT_ATOMS: atom_id res chain seq x y z
N MET A 1 -12.98 -15.45 -57.11
CA MET A 1 -12.98 -15.41 -55.64
C MET A 1 -12.52 -14.07 -55.07
N PHE A 2 -11.53 -13.41 -55.63
CA PHE A 2 -11.13 -12.04 -55.18
C PHE A 2 -12.18 -10.91 -55.27
N LYS A 3 -13.19 -11.06 -56.13
CA LYS A 3 -14.27 -10.05 -56.26
C LYS A 3 -15.23 -9.97 -55.06
N PHE A 4 -15.40 -11.06 -54.31
CA PHE A 4 -16.32 -11.10 -53.16
C PHE A 4 -15.72 -10.45 -51.92
N LEU A 5 -14.40 -10.65 -51.69
CA LEU A 5 -13.70 -9.98 -50.62
C LEU A 5 -13.55 -8.46 -50.85
N LYS A 6 -13.36 -8.06 -52.11
CA LYS A 6 -13.38 -6.63 -52.49
C LYS A 6 -14.77 -5.98 -52.27
N SER A 7 -15.86 -6.72 -52.36
CA SER A 7 -17.21 -6.21 -52.11
C SER A 7 -17.54 -5.97 -50.66
N LEU A 8 -16.92 -6.71 -49.75
CA LEU A 8 -17.08 -6.47 -48.28
C LEU A 8 -16.27 -5.25 -47.79
N PHE A 9 -15.14 -4.91 -48.46
CA PHE A 9 -14.25 -3.83 -48.08
C PHE A 9 -14.29 -2.62 -49.02
N ILE A 10 -14.98 -2.66 -50.15
CA ILE A 10 -15.02 -1.61 -51.17
C ILE A 10 -16.45 -1.29 -51.65
N SER A 11 -17.48 -1.72 -50.94
CA SER A 11 -18.82 -1.19 -51.27
C SER A 11 -19.01 0.16 -50.57
N GLU A 12 -19.33 1.19 -51.33
CA GLU A 12 -19.85 2.49 -50.86
C GLU A 12 -21.26 2.34 -50.20
N LYS A 13 -21.55 1.19 -49.58
CA LYS A 13 -22.73 1.06 -48.74
C LYS A 13 -22.50 1.91 -47.48
N GLU A 14 -23.50 2.71 -47.17
CA GLU A 14 -23.51 3.41 -45.86
C GLU A 14 -23.21 2.42 -44.75
N PRO A 15 -22.36 2.82 -43.78
CA PRO A 15 -21.95 1.93 -42.69
C PRO A 15 -23.19 1.43 -41.96
N GLU A 16 -23.29 0.11 -41.80
CA GLU A 16 -24.38 -0.54 -41.09
C GLU A 16 -24.42 -0.01 -39.65
N ILE A 17 -25.53 0.56 -39.23
CA ILE A 17 -25.70 1.10 -37.87
C ILE A 17 -26.14 -0.05 -36.98
N GLU A 18 -25.36 -0.36 -35.97
CA GLU A 18 -25.67 -1.41 -35.00
C GLU A 18 -25.66 -0.86 -33.59
N GLU A 19 -26.75 -1.10 -32.87
CA GLU A 19 -26.86 -0.80 -31.44
C GLU A 19 -26.69 -2.09 -30.66
N VAL A 20 -25.77 -2.09 -29.70
CA VAL A 20 -25.39 -3.26 -28.90
C VAL A 20 -25.41 -2.91 -27.42
N GLU A 21 -26.15 -3.69 -26.63
CA GLU A 21 -26.12 -3.58 -25.18
C GLU A 21 -24.71 -3.92 -24.66
N LEU A 22 -24.24 -3.18 -23.68
CA LEU A 22 -22.92 -3.34 -23.07
C LEU A 22 -22.66 -4.80 -22.61
N SER A 23 -23.68 -5.45 -22.03
CA SER A 23 -23.62 -6.85 -21.58
C SER A 23 -23.40 -7.85 -22.71
N LYS A 24 -23.79 -7.52 -23.94
CA LYS A 24 -23.71 -8.37 -25.13
C LYS A 24 -22.53 -8.02 -26.03
N LEU A 25 -21.78 -6.96 -25.72
CA LEU A 25 -20.72 -6.42 -26.57
C LEU A 25 -19.64 -7.46 -26.93
N ASN A 26 -19.22 -8.26 -25.96
CA ASN A 26 -18.20 -9.31 -26.20
C ASN A 26 -18.72 -10.38 -27.17
N ASN A 27 -19.93 -10.88 -26.97
CA ASN A 27 -20.51 -11.91 -27.81
C ASN A 27 -20.78 -11.38 -29.23
N TRP A 28 -21.26 -10.15 -29.34
CA TRP A 28 -21.44 -9.48 -30.61
C TRP A 28 -20.14 -9.36 -31.38
N PHE A 29 -19.07 -8.96 -30.69
CA PHE A 29 -17.74 -8.80 -31.32
C PHE A 29 -17.17 -10.13 -31.81
N GLU A 30 -17.29 -11.21 -31.01
CA GLU A 30 -16.88 -12.57 -31.41
C GLU A 30 -17.68 -13.06 -32.66
N ASP A 31 -18.99 -12.82 -32.70
CA ASP A 31 -19.80 -13.17 -33.86
C ASP A 31 -19.35 -12.42 -35.13
N LYS A 32 -19.01 -11.12 -34.99
CA LYS A 32 -18.48 -10.35 -36.13
C LYS A 32 -17.14 -10.90 -36.62
N ILE A 33 -16.24 -11.27 -35.71
CA ILE A 33 -14.93 -11.83 -36.06
C ILE A 33 -15.04 -13.17 -36.75
N SER A 34 -15.94 -14.03 -36.32
CA SER A 34 -16.14 -15.35 -36.93
C SER A 34 -16.54 -15.26 -38.40
N LYS A 35 -17.13 -14.14 -38.81
CA LYS A 35 -17.63 -13.86 -40.18
C LYS A 35 -16.58 -13.21 -41.10
N ILE A 36 -15.40 -12.84 -40.60
CA ILE A 36 -14.37 -12.13 -41.40
C ILE A 36 -13.73 -13.02 -42.48
N GLY A 37 -13.85 -14.35 -42.40
CA GLY A 37 -13.29 -15.29 -43.41
C GLY A 37 -11.81 -15.59 -43.24
N PHE A 38 -11.15 -15.12 -42.17
CA PHE A 38 -9.74 -15.39 -41.90
C PHE A 38 -9.44 -16.88 -41.62
N ASN A 39 -10.42 -17.60 -41.11
CA ASN A 39 -10.32 -19.03 -40.85
C ASN A 39 -10.04 -19.82 -42.13
N GLU A 40 -10.74 -19.55 -43.23
CA GLU A 40 -10.52 -20.22 -44.55
C GLU A 40 -9.11 -19.97 -45.06
N GLN A 41 -8.62 -18.74 -44.97
CA GLN A 41 -7.26 -18.38 -45.38
C GLN A 41 -6.19 -19.11 -44.54
N THR A 42 -6.44 -19.27 -43.26
CA THR A 42 -5.54 -19.98 -42.34
C THR A 42 -5.49 -21.47 -42.63
N ILE A 43 -6.64 -22.10 -42.91
CA ILE A 43 -6.67 -23.53 -43.34
C ILE A 43 -5.87 -23.72 -44.63
N ASN A 44 -6.08 -22.87 -45.62
CA ASN A 44 -5.32 -22.92 -46.87
C ASN A 44 -3.81 -22.70 -46.66
N TYR A 45 -3.43 -21.81 -45.76
CA TYR A 45 -2.02 -21.57 -45.42
C TYR A 45 -1.36 -22.82 -44.81
N PHE A 46 -1.98 -23.47 -43.83
CA PHE A 46 -1.42 -24.70 -43.24
C PHE A 46 -1.42 -25.87 -44.20
N ALA A 47 -2.44 -26.01 -45.02
CA ALA A 47 -2.47 -27.05 -46.07
C ALA A 47 -1.29 -26.90 -47.03
N ARG A 48 -0.96 -25.66 -47.40
CA ARG A 48 0.17 -25.39 -48.31
C ARG A 48 1.52 -25.65 -47.63
N ILE A 49 1.69 -25.30 -46.36
CA ILE A 49 2.92 -25.63 -45.61
C ILE A 49 3.08 -27.14 -45.50
N LYS A 50 1.98 -27.86 -45.21
CA LYS A 50 1.99 -29.32 -45.11
C LYS A 50 2.44 -29.97 -46.43
N GLU A 51 1.87 -29.56 -47.56
CA GLU A 51 2.25 -30.05 -48.88
C GLU A 51 3.73 -29.81 -49.14
N ILE A 52 4.26 -28.64 -48.80
CA ILE A 52 5.70 -28.35 -49.01
C ILE A 52 6.53 -29.23 -48.09
N LYS A 53 6.17 -29.40 -46.83
CA LYS A 53 6.88 -30.23 -45.85
C LYS A 53 6.95 -31.69 -46.35
N GLU A 54 5.83 -32.24 -46.82
CA GLU A 54 5.77 -33.62 -47.32
C GLU A 54 6.68 -33.88 -48.56
N GLN A 55 7.02 -32.85 -49.32
CA GLN A 55 7.91 -32.94 -50.48
C GLN A 55 9.40 -32.78 -50.12
N LEU A 56 9.76 -32.22 -48.98
CA LEU A 56 11.13 -31.97 -48.58
C LEU A 56 11.97 -33.26 -48.45
N PRO A 57 11.51 -34.36 -47.80
CA PRO A 57 12.31 -35.58 -47.65
C PRO A 57 12.76 -36.19 -48.96
N GLU A 58 11.90 -36.21 -49.99
CA GLU A 58 12.27 -36.73 -51.33
C GLU A 58 13.32 -35.84 -51.99
N LEU A 59 13.20 -34.52 -51.88
CA LEU A 59 14.16 -33.58 -52.41
C LEU A 59 15.52 -33.68 -51.72
N ILE A 60 15.51 -33.88 -50.37
CA ILE A 60 16.71 -34.10 -49.55
C ILE A 60 17.41 -35.37 -50.02
N LYS A 61 16.67 -36.48 -50.20
CA LYS A 61 17.21 -37.75 -50.72
C LYS A 61 17.83 -37.55 -52.07
N ASN A 62 17.10 -36.93 -53.01
CA ASN A 62 17.59 -36.68 -54.39
C ASN A 62 18.86 -35.82 -54.40
N LEU A 63 18.97 -34.85 -53.44
CA LEU A 63 20.18 -34.02 -53.31
C LEU A 63 21.36 -34.81 -52.76
N ASN A 64 21.15 -35.69 -51.81
CA ASN A 64 22.17 -36.51 -51.17
C ASN A 64 22.72 -37.60 -52.19
N GLU A 65 21.86 -38.15 -53.00
CA GLU A 65 22.19 -39.19 -54.01
C GLU A 65 22.70 -38.60 -55.35
N ALA A 66 22.73 -37.27 -55.49
CA ALA A 66 23.11 -36.61 -56.71
C ALA A 66 24.57 -36.83 -57.06
N GLU A 67 24.81 -37.30 -58.33
CA GLU A 67 26.13 -37.40 -58.89
C GLU A 67 26.57 -36.11 -59.60
N VAL A 68 27.89 -35.92 -59.72
CA VAL A 68 28.45 -34.77 -60.44
C VAL A 68 27.98 -34.78 -61.89
N SER A 69 27.44 -33.63 -62.34
CA SER A 69 26.98 -33.51 -63.77
C SER A 69 27.98 -33.94 -64.78
N LYS A 70 27.53 -34.62 -65.85
CA LYS A 70 28.35 -35.13 -66.90
C LYS A 70 29.25 -34.07 -67.55
N ASP A 71 28.83 -32.87 -67.65
CA ASP A 71 29.57 -31.72 -68.19
C ASP A 71 30.77 -31.31 -67.31
N ASN A 72 30.76 -31.70 -66.01
CA ASN A 72 31.79 -31.39 -65.05
C ASN A 72 32.72 -32.52 -64.65
N LYS A 73 32.80 -33.60 -65.52
CA LYS A 73 33.64 -34.76 -65.24
C LYS A 73 35.14 -34.46 -65.17
N ASN A 74 35.60 -33.39 -65.81
CA ASN A 74 37.01 -32.97 -65.86
C ASN A 74 37.45 -32.07 -64.70
N VAL A 75 36.62 -31.85 -63.73
CA VAL A 75 36.94 -31.05 -62.55
C VAL A 75 37.90 -31.83 -61.64
N GLU A 76 38.88 -31.13 -61.05
CA GLU A 76 39.84 -31.71 -60.11
C GLU A 76 39.13 -32.36 -58.91
N GLU A 77 39.64 -33.55 -58.52
CA GLU A 77 39.04 -34.32 -57.42
C GLU A 77 38.96 -33.54 -56.11
N ARG A 78 39.92 -32.67 -55.80
CA ARG A 78 39.93 -31.78 -54.68
C ARG A 78 38.73 -30.81 -54.70
N VAL A 79 38.42 -30.25 -55.86
CA VAL A 79 37.30 -29.34 -56.05
C VAL A 79 35.97 -30.09 -55.89
N LYS A 80 35.86 -31.30 -56.45
CA LYS A 80 34.65 -32.14 -56.25
C LYS A 80 34.40 -32.40 -54.76
N ASN A 81 35.42 -32.77 -54.00
CA ASN A 81 35.30 -33.06 -52.58
C ASN A 81 34.83 -31.81 -51.76
N ILE A 82 35.38 -30.64 -52.11
CA ILE A 82 34.95 -29.38 -51.44
C ILE A 82 33.47 -29.06 -51.73
N VAL A 83 33.08 -29.15 -53.01
CA VAL A 83 31.72 -28.85 -53.46
C VAL A 83 30.69 -29.87 -52.91
N SER A 84 31.10 -31.18 -52.89
CA SER A 84 30.27 -32.21 -52.22
C SER A 84 30.07 -31.94 -50.73
N GLY A 85 31.12 -31.49 -50.01
CA GLY A 85 30.99 -31.10 -48.64
C GLY A 85 30.01 -29.92 -48.43
N HIS A 86 29.96 -29.01 -49.40
CA HIS A 86 28.93 -27.93 -49.39
C HIS A 86 27.54 -28.47 -49.69
N ARG A 87 27.39 -29.39 -50.65
CA ARG A 87 26.10 -30.09 -50.92
C ARG A 87 25.59 -30.76 -49.64
N ASP A 88 26.44 -31.54 -48.99
CA ASP A 88 26.09 -32.28 -47.79
C ASP A 88 25.74 -31.36 -46.62
N ASN A 89 26.42 -30.22 -46.47
CA ASN A 89 26.07 -29.21 -45.49
C ASN A 89 24.73 -28.55 -45.82
N TYR A 90 24.47 -28.22 -47.08
CA TYR A 90 23.20 -27.65 -47.53
C TYR A 90 22.04 -28.60 -47.24
N SER A 91 22.19 -29.88 -47.62
CA SER A 91 21.20 -30.91 -47.36
C SER A 91 20.90 -31.07 -45.86
N ARG A 92 21.95 -31.16 -45.03
CA ARG A 92 21.84 -31.36 -43.58
C ARG A 92 21.13 -30.20 -42.87
N GLU A 93 21.39 -28.97 -43.27
CA GLU A 93 20.70 -27.81 -42.67
C GLU A 93 19.22 -27.79 -43.06
N ILE A 94 18.84 -28.23 -44.25
CA ILE A 94 17.44 -28.33 -44.67
C ILE A 94 16.76 -29.50 -43.97
N GLU A 95 17.42 -30.64 -43.82
CA GLU A 95 16.93 -31.81 -43.10
C GLU A 95 16.59 -31.42 -41.62
N ARG A 96 17.51 -30.73 -40.93
CA ARG A 96 17.29 -30.20 -39.60
C ARG A 96 16.12 -29.21 -39.53
N PHE A 97 15.96 -28.39 -40.56
CA PHE A 97 14.85 -27.46 -40.66
C PHE A 97 13.52 -28.22 -40.82
N GLU A 98 13.47 -29.23 -41.69
CA GLU A 98 12.30 -30.07 -41.97
C GLU A 98 11.86 -30.82 -40.67
N GLU A 99 12.82 -31.46 -39.98
CA GLU A 99 12.57 -32.16 -38.71
C GLU A 99 11.94 -31.23 -37.65
N ASN A 100 12.37 -29.95 -37.59
CA ASN A 100 11.88 -28.94 -36.64
C ASN A 100 10.68 -28.16 -37.18
N LEU A 101 10.20 -28.42 -38.38
CA LEU A 101 9.01 -27.80 -38.94
C LEU A 101 7.75 -28.50 -38.40
N THR A 102 7.23 -27.99 -37.30
CA THR A 102 5.92 -28.42 -36.74
C THR A 102 4.79 -27.69 -37.46
N ILE A 103 3.67 -28.33 -37.68
CA ILE A 103 2.49 -27.73 -38.29
C ILE A 103 1.39 -27.66 -37.22
N LEU A 104 0.83 -26.49 -37.02
CA LEU A 104 -0.34 -26.34 -36.16
C LEU A 104 -1.54 -27.06 -36.80
N GLN A 105 -1.99 -28.15 -36.16
CA GLN A 105 -3.18 -28.89 -36.59
C GLN A 105 -4.41 -28.21 -35.95
N LYS A 106 -4.99 -27.24 -36.62
CA LYS A 106 -6.28 -26.66 -36.23
C LYS A 106 -7.25 -26.74 -37.39
N GLU A 107 -8.31 -27.50 -37.21
CA GLU A 107 -9.33 -27.69 -38.24
C GLU A 107 -10.25 -26.46 -38.38
N LYS A 108 -10.40 -25.70 -37.29
CA LYS A 108 -11.22 -24.50 -37.23
C LYS A 108 -10.66 -23.53 -36.20
N LEU A 109 -10.62 -22.26 -36.54
CA LEU A 109 -10.29 -21.18 -35.61
C LEU A 109 -11.58 -20.42 -35.27
N GLU A 110 -11.94 -20.40 -34.00
CA GLU A 110 -13.18 -19.77 -33.54
C GLU A 110 -12.93 -18.49 -32.71
N THR A 111 -11.71 -18.37 -32.18
CA THR A 111 -11.38 -17.29 -31.25
C THR A 111 -10.18 -16.47 -31.70
N LEU A 112 -10.13 -15.19 -31.30
CA LEU A 112 -8.97 -14.33 -31.53
C LEU A 112 -7.70 -14.84 -30.86
N SER A 113 -7.80 -15.58 -29.76
CA SER A 113 -6.62 -16.22 -29.14
C SER A 113 -6.00 -17.24 -30.06
N GLU A 114 -6.81 -18.01 -30.79
CA GLU A 114 -6.30 -18.98 -31.77
C GLU A 114 -5.71 -18.27 -32.99
N TYR A 115 -6.25 -17.12 -33.39
CA TYR A 115 -5.64 -16.28 -34.42
C TYR A 115 -4.29 -15.72 -33.99
N GLN A 116 -4.12 -15.35 -32.73
CA GLN A 116 -2.81 -14.92 -32.19
C GLN A 116 -1.77 -16.04 -32.24
N GLU A 117 -2.15 -17.26 -31.84
CA GLU A 117 -1.25 -18.42 -31.97
C GLU A 117 -0.77 -18.64 -33.41
N VAL A 118 -1.66 -18.47 -34.40
CA VAL A 118 -1.31 -18.54 -35.81
C VAL A 118 -0.35 -17.43 -36.23
N ILE A 119 -0.57 -16.20 -35.71
CA ILE A 119 0.32 -15.07 -36.01
C ILE A 119 1.70 -15.32 -35.41
N GLU A 120 1.77 -15.77 -34.15
CA GLU A 120 3.06 -16.09 -33.50
C GLU A 120 3.79 -17.21 -34.18
N TYR A 121 3.09 -18.29 -34.56
CA TYR A 121 3.64 -19.37 -35.35
C TYR A 121 4.20 -18.84 -36.68
N THR A 122 3.48 -18.01 -37.42
CA THR A 122 3.89 -17.44 -38.68
C THR A 122 5.15 -16.60 -38.54
N LYS A 123 5.22 -15.75 -37.52
CA LYS A 123 6.42 -14.94 -37.20
C LYS A 123 7.62 -15.81 -36.81
N ASP A 124 7.41 -16.89 -36.07
CA ASP A 124 8.49 -17.84 -35.73
C ASP A 124 8.99 -18.60 -36.97
N LEU A 125 8.06 -19.08 -37.80
CA LEU A 125 8.43 -19.78 -39.07
C LEU A 125 9.19 -18.84 -39.99
N ASP A 126 8.79 -17.59 -40.15
CA ASP A 126 9.51 -16.60 -40.94
C ASP A 126 10.97 -16.44 -40.47
N LYS A 127 11.18 -16.29 -39.17
CA LYS A 127 12.53 -16.23 -38.59
C LYS A 127 13.34 -17.49 -38.82
N LYS A 128 12.72 -18.67 -38.75
CA LYS A 128 13.39 -19.96 -39.03
C LYS A 128 13.82 -20.05 -40.49
N ILE A 129 12.97 -19.60 -41.42
CA ILE A 129 13.30 -19.56 -42.86
C ILE A 129 14.44 -18.57 -43.14
N GLU A 130 14.41 -17.37 -42.53
CA GLU A 130 15.51 -16.41 -42.69
C GLU A 130 16.82 -16.96 -42.12
N LEU A 131 16.79 -17.66 -40.99
CA LEU A 131 17.98 -18.30 -40.43
C LEU A 131 18.51 -19.41 -41.30
N LEU A 132 17.62 -20.24 -41.85
CA LEU A 132 17.99 -21.28 -42.84
C LEU A 132 18.69 -20.65 -44.04
N ALA A 133 18.10 -19.63 -44.64
CA ALA A 133 18.68 -18.95 -45.81
C ALA A 133 20.08 -18.39 -45.48
N LYS A 134 20.30 -17.78 -44.31
CA LYS A 134 21.62 -17.28 -43.87
C LYS A 134 22.63 -18.39 -43.68
N LYS A 135 22.24 -19.51 -43.06
CA LYS A 135 23.12 -20.65 -42.81
C LYS A 135 23.52 -21.39 -44.11
N THR A 136 22.61 -21.45 -45.05
CA THR A 136 22.79 -22.26 -46.28
C THR A 136 23.32 -21.47 -47.47
N ALA A 137 23.34 -20.13 -47.44
CA ALA A 137 23.71 -19.30 -48.59
C ALA A 137 25.03 -19.67 -49.27
N LYS A 138 26.11 -19.85 -48.48
CA LYS A 138 27.44 -20.24 -49.03
C LYS A 138 27.43 -21.65 -49.60
N SER A 139 26.79 -22.60 -48.93
CA SER A 139 26.73 -24.00 -49.34
C SER A 139 25.87 -24.17 -50.59
N TYR A 140 24.76 -23.44 -50.69
CA TYR A 140 23.93 -23.35 -51.88
C TYR A 140 24.75 -22.86 -53.08
N GLN A 141 25.42 -21.71 -52.95
CA GLN A 141 26.23 -21.15 -54.04
C GLN A 141 27.33 -22.09 -54.50
N ALA A 142 28.06 -22.73 -53.60
CA ALA A 142 29.12 -23.66 -53.96
C ALA A 142 28.57 -24.95 -54.59
N ALA A 143 27.49 -25.54 -54.02
CA ALA A 143 26.90 -26.76 -54.49
C ALA A 143 26.29 -26.65 -55.91
N GLN A 144 25.77 -25.48 -56.29
CA GLN A 144 25.22 -25.21 -57.63
C GLN A 144 26.24 -25.52 -58.78
N HIS A 145 27.53 -25.35 -58.50
CA HIS A 145 28.53 -25.55 -59.57
C HIS A 145 28.63 -27.00 -60.10
N LEU A 146 28.36 -27.99 -59.27
CA LEU A 146 28.46 -29.41 -59.66
C LEU A 146 27.12 -30.14 -59.53
N PHE A 147 26.16 -29.64 -58.79
CA PHE A 147 24.86 -30.27 -58.46
C PHE A 147 23.68 -29.34 -58.77
N PHE A 148 23.71 -28.67 -59.92
CA PHE A 148 22.77 -27.60 -60.27
C PHE A 148 21.30 -28.01 -60.09
N ASP A 149 20.84 -29.05 -60.77
CA ASP A 149 19.43 -29.43 -60.83
C ASP A 149 18.82 -29.78 -59.44
N PRO A 150 19.42 -30.67 -58.63
CA PRO A 150 18.86 -31.01 -57.31
C PRO A 150 18.96 -29.84 -56.33
N VAL A 151 20.04 -29.05 -56.39
CA VAL A 151 20.18 -27.83 -55.51
C VAL A 151 19.14 -26.78 -55.89
N GLU A 152 18.89 -26.54 -57.16
CA GLU A 152 17.93 -25.60 -57.68
C GLU A 152 16.48 -26.00 -57.32
N LYS A 153 16.12 -27.30 -57.43
CA LYS A 153 14.83 -27.83 -57.04
C LYS A 153 14.59 -27.59 -55.53
N MET A 154 15.58 -27.89 -54.72
CA MET A 154 15.52 -27.67 -53.27
C MET A 154 15.36 -26.18 -52.91
N PHE A 155 16.17 -25.32 -53.56
CA PHE A 155 16.07 -23.87 -53.38
C PHE A 155 14.67 -23.33 -53.75
N LYS A 156 14.13 -23.75 -54.92
CA LYS A 156 12.78 -23.37 -55.35
C LYS A 156 11.72 -23.76 -54.32
N LYS A 157 11.86 -24.95 -53.71
CA LYS A 157 10.89 -25.42 -52.71
C LYS A 157 10.98 -24.62 -51.42
N THR A 158 12.19 -24.31 -50.95
CA THR A 158 12.35 -23.42 -49.73
C THR A 158 11.94 -21.98 -50.05
N ALA A 159 12.16 -21.48 -51.27
CA ALA A 159 11.67 -20.17 -51.69
C ALA A 159 10.15 -20.13 -51.82
N GLU A 160 9.51 -21.23 -52.22
CA GLU A 160 8.06 -21.38 -52.24
C GLU A 160 7.47 -21.28 -50.82
N LEU A 161 8.09 -21.95 -49.83
CA LEU A 161 7.70 -21.85 -48.43
C LEU A 161 7.80 -20.41 -47.95
N ASN A 162 8.88 -19.72 -48.23
CA ASN A 162 9.03 -18.29 -47.87
C ASN A 162 7.93 -17.45 -48.53
N THR A 163 7.58 -17.71 -49.79
CA THR A 163 6.51 -16.97 -50.47
C THR A 163 5.15 -17.20 -49.83
N VAL A 164 4.86 -18.43 -49.41
CA VAL A 164 3.61 -18.79 -48.70
C VAL A 164 3.53 -18.04 -47.37
N VAL A 165 4.63 -18.02 -46.60
CA VAL A 165 4.68 -17.32 -45.29
C VAL A 165 4.53 -15.81 -45.47
N LYS A 166 5.28 -15.20 -46.37
CA LYS A 166 5.19 -13.76 -46.65
C LYS A 166 3.82 -13.35 -47.23
N GLY A 167 3.23 -14.20 -48.05
CA GLY A 167 1.87 -14.01 -48.58
C GLY A 167 0.82 -14.00 -47.44
N PHE A 168 0.97 -14.91 -46.49
CA PHE A 168 0.04 -14.98 -45.33
C PHE A 168 0.26 -13.84 -44.35
N GLU A 169 1.50 -13.40 -44.10
CA GLU A 169 1.76 -12.19 -43.30
C GLU A 169 1.06 -10.94 -43.87
N LYS A 170 1.02 -10.83 -45.21
CA LYS A 170 0.28 -9.76 -45.88
C LYS A 170 -1.23 -9.87 -45.62
N GLN A 171 -1.77 -11.10 -45.69
CA GLN A 171 -3.19 -11.33 -45.39
C GLN A 171 -3.53 -11.00 -43.92
N ILE A 172 -2.67 -11.39 -42.96
CA ILE A 172 -2.83 -11.00 -41.55
C ILE A 172 -3.01 -9.48 -41.42
N LYS A 173 -2.19 -8.68 -42.10
CA LYS A 173 -2.30 -7.21 -42.11
C LYS A 173 -3.59 -6.71 -42.79
N GLU A 174 -3.98 -7.33 -43.92
CA GLU A 174 -5.21 -6.97 -44.64
C GLU A 174 -6.48 -7.23 -43.81
N PHE A 175 -6.49 -8.31 -43.03
CA PHE A 175 -7.58 -8.64 -42.10
C PHE A 175 -7.56 -7.86 -40.77
N HIS A 176 -6.56 -7.01 -40.56
CA HIS A 176 -6.42 -6.22 -39.33
C HIS A 176 -6.47 -7.03 -38.03
N ILE A 177 -6.00 -8.28 -38.05
CA ILE A 177 -6.14 -9.19 -36.92
C ILE A 177 -5.49 -8.64 -35.62
N GLU A 178 -4.34 -7.98 -35.73
CA GLU A 178 -3.70 -7.36 -34.58
C GLU A 178 -4.56 -6.24 -33.96
N GLU A 179 -5.22 -5.43 -34.78
CA GLU A 179 -6.13 -4.38 -34.32
C GLU A 179 -7.42 -4.95 -33.72
N LEU A 180 -7.97 -6.00 -34.31
CA LEU A 180 -9.15 -6.71 -33.77
C LEU A 180 -8.86 -7.33 -32.40
N THR A 181 -7.66 -7.91 -32.25
CA THR A 181 -7.21 -8.40 -30.95
C THR A 181 -7.16 -7.28 -29.91
N ARG A 182 -6.65 -6.10 -30.29
CA ARG A 182 -6.60 -4.94 -29.39
C ARG A 182 -8.00 -4.44 -29.02
N ILE A 183 -8.96 -4.48 -29.94
CA ILE A 183 -10.37 -4.16 -29.63
C ILE A 183 -10.93 -5.15 -28.60
N LYS A 184 -10.66 -6.44 -28.74
CA LYS A 184 -11.07 -7.46 -27.77
C LYS A 184 -10.51 -7.21 -26.39
N GLU A 185 -9.23 -6.82 -26.29
CA GLU A 185 -8.60 -6.45 -25.02
C GLU A 185 -9.31 -5.25 -24.39
N LEU A 186 -9.62 -4.21 -25.18
CA LEU A 186 -10.36 -3.05 -24.69
C LEU A 186 -11.76 -3.42 -24.19
N ILE A 187 -12.46 -4.34 -24.86
CA ILE A 187 -13.78 -4.84 -24.41
C ILE A 187 -13.62 -5.60 -23.07
N LYS A 188 -12.57 -6.41 -22.94
CA LYS A 188 -12.27 -7.12 -21.69
C LYS A 188 -11.95 -6.16 -20.54
N ASP A 189 -11.15 -5.15 -20.81
CA ASP A 189 -10.79 -4.11 -19.83
C ASP A 189 -12.01 -3.31 -19.40
N LEU A 190 -12.88 -2.93 -20.33
CA LEU A 190 -14.15 -2.27 -20.05
C LEU A 190 -15.04 -3.11 -19.12
N ASN A 191 -15.21 -4.41 -19.41
CA ASN A 191 -15.97 -5.31 -18.55
C ASN A 191 -15.37 -5.45 -17.14
N HIS A 192 -14.04 -5.48 -17.04
CA HIS A 192 -13.34 -5.50 -15.76
C HIS A 192 -13.55 -4.20 -14.97
N ASP A 193 -13.50 -3.05 -15.64
CA ASP A 193 -13.72 -1.76 -15.01
C ASP A 193 -15.16 -1.56 -14.56
N ILE A 194 -16.15 -2.09 -15.30
CA ILE A 194 -17.56 -2.13 -14.87
C ILE A 194 -17.70 -2.95 -13.57
N THR A 195 -17.05 -4.11 -13.51
CA THR A 195 -17.08 -4.97 -12.32
C THR A 195 -16.45 -4.25 -11.13
N LYS A 196 -15.29 -3.68 -11.32
CA LYS A 196 -14.63 -2.86 -10.28
C LYS A 196 -15.48 -1.69 -9.80
N GLN A 197 -16.12 -0.97 -10.73
CA GLN A 197 -17.00 0.14 -10.38
C GLN A 197 -18.15 -0.31 -9.49
N LYS A 198 -18.80 -1.43 -9.82
CA LYS A 198 -19.89 -2.02 -9.02
C LYS A 198 -19.38 -2.44 -7.62
N ASP A 199 -18.25 -3.12 -7.56
CA ASP A 199 -17.67 -3.59 -6.30
C ASP A 199 -17.27 -2.42 -5.39
N PHE A 200 -16.60 -1.41 -5.95
CA PHE A 200 -16.20 -0.22 -5.17
C PHE A 200 -17.40 0.60 -4.73
N SER A 201 -18.44 0.75 -5.58
CA SER A 201 -19.67 1.46 -5.20
C SER A 201 -20.37 0.78 -4.04
N LYS A 202 -20.51 -0.56 -4.11
CA LYS A 202 -21.11 -1.34 -3.02
C LYS A 202 -20.28 -1.22 -1.73
N GLU A 203 -18.96 -1.30 -1.84
CA GLU A 203 -18.07 -1.17 -0.67
C GLU A 203 -18.15 0.24 -0.05
N VAL A 204 -18.30 1.28 -0.86
CA VAL A 204 -18.53 2.67 -0.38
C VAL A 204 -19.85 2.75 0.39
N GLU A 205 -20.94 2.24 -0.16
CA GLU A 205 -22.26 2.25 0.50
C GLU A 205 -22.23 1.54 1.86
N GLU A 206 -21.67 0.33 1.92
CA GLU A 206 -21.54 -0.44 3.16
C GLU A 206 -20.70 0.30 4.22
N ARG A 207 -19.64 1.01 3.81
CA ARG A 207 -18.79 1.78 4.72
C ARG A 207 -19.44 3.07 5.17
N GLU A 208 -20.16 3.76 4.31
CA GLU A 208 -20.92 4.97 4.66
C GLU A 208 -22.06 4.64 5.65
N GLU A 209 -22.68 3.47 5.53
CA GLU A 209 -23.70 3.01 6.50
C GLU A 209 -23.05 2.78 7.88
N LYS A 210 -21.90 2.07 7.94
CA LYS A 210 -21.13 1.90 9.19
C LYS A 210 -20.67 3.24 9.77
N GLU A 211 -20.32 4.21 8.93
CA GLU A 211 -19.96 5.56 9.38
C GLU A 211 -21.14 6.24 10.08
N LYS A 212 -22.35 6.11 9.54
CA LYS A 212 -23.57 6.64 10.16
C LYS A 212 -23.86 5.97 11.52
N GLU A 213 -23.69 4.65 11.59
CA GLU A 213 -23.85 3.91 12.85
C GLU A 213 -22.87 4.37 13.93
N ILE A 214 -21.56 4.48 13.59
CA ILE A 214 -20.54 4.96 14.53
C ILE A 214 -20.81 6.40 14.97
N LYS A 215 -21.20 7.29 14.05
CA LYS A 215 -21.58 8.68 14.39
C LYS A 215 -22.78 8.71 15.35
N GLY A 216 -23.76 7.84 15.14
CA GLY A 216 -24.92 7.69 16.02
C GLY A 216 -24.52 7.20 17.42
N SER A 217 -23.62 6.20 17.51
CA SER A 217 -23.08 5.71 18.77
C SER A 217 -22.28 6.79 19.52
N LEU A 218 -21.38 7.46 18.81
CA LEU A 218 -20.59 8.55 19.35
C LEU A 218 -21.46 9.68 19.94
N LYS A 219 -22.56 10.04 19.26
CA LYS A 219 -23.49 11.04 19.77
C LYS A 219 -24.11 10.58 21.09
N LYS A 220 -24.62 9.33 21.15
CA LYS A 220 -25.21 8.77 22.38
C LYS A 220 -24.21 8.74 23.54
N ARG A 221 -22.96 8.28 23.30
CA ARG A 221 -21.92 8.23 24.32
C ARG A 221 -21.50 9.60 24.81
N LYS A 222 -21.45 10.62 23.96
CA LYS A 222 -21.19 12.01 24.36
C LYS A 222 -22.31 12.54 25.23
N GLU A 223 -23.57 12.28 24.86
CA GLU A 223 -24.74 12.66 25.69
C GLU A 223 -24.74 11.94 27.06
N GLU A 224 -24.38 10.64 27.07
CA GLU A 224 -24.21 9.87 28.30
C GLU A 224 -23.13 10.48 29.22
N LYS A 225 -21.97 10.80 28.66
CA LYS A 225 -20.88 11.46 29.37
C LYS A 225 -21.33 12.79 30.00
N GLU A 226 -22.06 13.63 29.27
CA GLU A 226 -22.54 14.90 29.81
C GLU A 226 -23.59 14.67 30.93
N LYS A 227 -24.47 13.67 30.78
CA LYS A 227 -25.39 13.29 31.87
C LYS A 227 -24.65 12.81 33.13
N LEU A 228 -23.57 12.03 32.96
CA LEU A 228 -22.73 11.61 34.10
C LEU A 228 -22.11 12.81 34.79
N LYS A 229 -21.62 13.81 34.05
CA LYS A 229 -21.07 15.04 34.62
C LYS A 229 -22.12 15.94 35.28
N GLU A 230 -23.35 15.90 34.82
CA GLU A 230 -24.46 16.65 35.43
C GLU A 230 -25.05 15.95 36.65
N SER A 231 -24.71 14.67 36.89
CA SER A 231 -25.23 13.86 37.98
C SER A 231 -24.86 14.41 39.34
N GLN A 232 -25.68 14.08 40.35
CA GLN A 232 -25.40 14.48 41.73
C GLN A 232 -24.10 13.83 42.23
N GLU A 233 -23.80 12.58 41.83
CA GLU A 233 -22.60 11.87 42.21
C GLU A 233 -21.32 12.61 41.71
N TYR A 234 -21.32 13.12 40.48
CA TYR A 234 -20.19 13.89 39.97
C TYR A 234 -20.03 15.25 40.66
N LYS A 235 -21.13 15.93 40.96
CA LYS A 235 -21.10 17.19 41.73
C LYS A 235 -20.54 16.96 43.13
N ASP A 236 -20.90 15.87 43.78
CA ASP A 236 -20.38 15.52 45.09
C ASP A 236 -18.89 15.12 45.03
N TYR A 237 -18.48 14.41 44.00
CA TYR A 237 -17.06 14.18 43.73
C TYR A 237 -16.29 15.50 43.57
N GLN A 238 -16.78 16.46 42.77
CA GLN A 238 -16.13 17.75 42.57
C GLN A 238 -15.96 18.50 43.90
N LYS A 239 -16.97 18.48 44.80
CA LYS A 239 -16.84 19.09 46.12
C LYS A 239 -15.73 18.47 46.95
N VAL A 240 -15.56 17.14 46.86
CA VAL A 240 -14.46 16.43 47.54
C VAL A 240 -13.12 16.82 46.95
N GLU A 241 -12.99 16.88 45.63
CA GLU A 241 -11.79 17.29 44.91
C GLU A 241 -11.39 18.75 45.24
N ASP A 242 -12.36 19.69 45.23
CA ASP A 242 -12.17 21.06 45.64
C ASP A 242 -11.72 21.14 47.11
N GLY A 243 -12.31 20.29 47.98
CA GLY A 243 -11.94 20.19 49.41
C GLY A 243 -10.48 19.76 49.57
N VAL A 244 -9.96 18.81 48.75
CA VAL A 244 -8.54 18.45 48.76
C VAL A 244 -7.68 19.68 48.46
N GLY A 245 -8.03 20.44 47.42
CA GLY A 245 -7.31 21.66 47.02
C GLY A 245 -7.27 22.71 48.14
N GLU A 246 -8.40 22.89 48.83
CA GLU A 246 -8.46 23.82 49.97
C GLU A 246 -7.57 23.37 51.15
N ILE A 247 -7.57 22.09 51.47
CA ILE A 247 -6.75 21.54 52.55
C ILE A 247 -5.25 21.64 52.18
N GLU A 248 -4.87 21.35 50.95
CA GLU A 248 -3.48 21.50 50.49
C GLU A 248 -2.99 22.95 50.62
N LYS A 249 -3.85 23.91 50.34
CA LYS A 249 -3.55 25.32 50.57
C LYS A 249 -3.34 25.61 52.07
N LYS A 250 -4.20 25.10 52.95
CA LYS A 250 -4.07 25.25 54.40
C LYS A 250 -2.81 24.60 54.94
N ILE A 251 -2.44 23.41 54.44
CA ILE A 251 -1.16 22.75 54.78
C ILE A 251 0.03 23.64 54.39
N LYS A 252 0.01 24.17 53.18
CA LYS A 252 1.08 25.08 52.71
C LYS A 252 1.19 26.35 53.55
N ASP A 253 0.05 26.92 53.95
CA ASP A 253 0.01 28.10 54.81
C ASP A 253 0.57 27.80 56.21
N ASN A 254 0.23 26.63 56.77
CA ASN A 254 0.79 26.15 58.02
C ASN A 254 2.32 25.93 57.94
N ASP A 255 2.79 25.28 56.86
CA ASP A 255 4.22 25.11 56.59
C ASP A 255 4.96 26.44 56.45
N ASN A 256 4.34 27.44 55.81
CA ASN A 256 4.88 28.80 55.72
C ASN A 256 5.01 29.47 57.07
N ASN A 257 4.04 29.26 57.99
CA ASN A 257 4.08 29.77 59.33
C ASN A 257 5.26 29.16 60.11
N VAL A 258 5.39 27.83 60.04
CA VAL A 258 6.55 27.14 60.67
C VAL A 258 7.89 27.64 60.11
N PHE A 259 7.97 27.72 58.76
CA PHE A 259 9.19 28.22 58.07
C PHE A 259 9.50 29.65 58.50
N SER A 260 8.54 30.54 58.49
CA SER A 260 8.69 31.95 58.90
C SER A 260 9.16 32.08 60.37
N TYR A 261 8.59 31.28 61.26
CA TYR A 261 8.96 31.27 62.68
C TYR A 261 10.43 30.88 62.89
N PHE A 262 10.84 29.74 62.35
CA PHE A 262 12.25 29.27 62.50
C PHE A 262 13.22 30.09 61.68
N SER A 263 12.84 30.64 60.52
CA SER A 263 13.72 31.57 59.78
C SER A 263 14.08 32.81 60.57
N LYS A 264 13.11 33.36 61.35
CA LYS A 264 13.38 34.49 62.23
C LYS A 264 14.29 34.12 63.42
N LEU A 265 14.21 32.89 63.90
CA LEU A 265 15.05 32.37 64.97
C LEU A 265 16.36 31.77 64.52
N ASN A 266 16.61 31.62 63.21
CA ASN A 266 17.84 30.98 62.71
C ASN A 266 19.12 31.66 63.18
N LYS A 267 19.18 32.99 63.18
CA LYS A 267 20.35 33.75 63.58
C LYS A 267 20.66 33.58 65.07
N PRO A 268 19.73 33.72 66.06
CA PRO A 268 20.03 33.48 67.45
C PRO A 268 20.26 31.98 67.74
N LEU A 269 19.60 31.05 67.09
CA LEU A 269 19.85 29.61 67.23
C LEU A 269 21.28 29.25 66.80
N ARG A 270 21.82 29.80 65.70
CA ARG A 270 23.22 29.60 65.27
C ARG A 270 24.26 30.10 66.26
N LYS A 271 23.95 31.20 66.97
CA LYS A 271 24.86 31.70 68.03
C LYS A 271 24.75 30.82 69.27
N TYR A 272 23.54 30.35 69.62
CA TYR A 272 23.33 29.51 70.80
C TYR A 272 23.89 28.11 70.62
N GLU A 273 23.86 27.52 69.42
CA GLU A 273 24.43 26.24 69.05
C GLU A 273 25.92 26.13 69.50
N ARG A 274 26.68 27.22 69.43
CA ARG A 274 28.10 27.27 69.79
C ARG A 274 28.38 27.16 71.25
N ILE A 275 27.39 27.42 72.13
CA ILE A 275 27.54 27.43 73.57
C ILE A 275 26.66 26.41 74.29
N ALA A 276 25.76 25.78 73.57
CA ALA A 276 24.86 24.75 74.08
C ALA A 276 25.60 23.44 74.34
N LEU A 277 25.31 22.77 75.43
CA LEU A 277 25.90 21.48 75.81
C LEU A 277 25.43 20.34 74.90
N ASP A 278 24.14 20.35 74.50
CA ASP A 278 23.60 19.48 73.47
C ASP A 278 23.10 20.34 72.30
N ASN A 279 23.76 20.19 71.14
CA ASN A 279 23.47 21.05 69.99
C ASN A 279 22.83 20.31 68.81
N LYS A 280 22.58 18.98 68.92
CA LYS A 280 22.02 18.19 67.78
C LYS A 280 20.67 18.69 67.32
N VAL A 281 19.74 18.90 68.20
CA VAL A 281 18.40 19.43 67.89
C VAL A 281 18.53 20.83 67.27
N ILE A 282 19.34 21.71 67.91
CA ILE A 282 19.56 23.07 67.41
C ILE A 282 20.11 23.07 65.99
N GLN A 283 21.15 22.23 65.76
CA GLN A 283 21.80 22.10 64.46
C GLN A 283 20.80 21.66 63.38
N ALA A 284 19.92 20.70 63.68
CA ALA A 284 18.88 20.24 62.74
C ALA A 284 17.97 21.41 62.33
N TYR A 285 17.47 22.19 63.31
CA TYR A 285 16.60 23.34 63.05
C TYR A 285 17.31 24.53 62.39
N VAL A 286 18.56 24.74 62.63
CA VAL A 286 19.40 25.74 61.94
C VAL A 286 19.59 25.39 60.48
N ASN A 287 19.80 24.10 60.17
CA ASN A 287 19.96 23.61 58.81
C ASN A 287 18.63 23.61 58.02
N ASN A 288 17.57 23.10 58.59
CA ASN A 288 16.23 23.09 57.98
C ASN A 288 15.12 23.06 59.02
N GLY A 289 14.69 24.26 59.44
CA GLY A 289 13.72 24.43 60.54
C GLY A 289 12.36 23.75 60.23
N LEU A 290 11.86 23.82 58.96
CA LEU A 290 10.60 23.20 58.59
C LEU A 290 10.67 21.67 58.65
N LYS A 291 11.69 21.06 58.06
CA LYS A 291 11.85 19.60 58.05
C LYS A 291 12.04 19.09 59.49
N SER A 292 12.88 19.76 60.27
CA SER A 292 13.15 19.38 61.67
C SER A 292 11.89 19.49 62.55
N PHE A 293 11.07 20.52 62.36
CA PHE A 293 9.80 20.67 63.09
C PHE A 293 8.87 19.50 62.87
N TRP A 294 8.70 19.03 61.63
CA TRP A 294 7.85 17.88 61.36
C TRP A 294 8.43 16.54 61.84
N GLN A 295 9.76 16.44 61.96
CA GLN A 295 10.42 15.25 62.46
C GLN A 295 10.53 15.20 64.00
N ASP A 296 10.48 16.36 64.68
CA ASP A 296 10.54 16.51 66.14
C ASP A 296 9.16 16.25 66.76
N SER A 297 8.82 14.96 67.04
CA SER A 297 7.53 14.53 67.56
C SER A 297 7.22 15.17 68.93
N GLU A 298 8.21 15.26 69.77
CA GLU A 298 8.07 15.73 71.17
C GLU A 298 8.32 17.23 71.32
N LEU A 299 8.60 17.96 70.26
CA LEU A 299 8.97 19.36 70.25
C LEU A 299 10.18 19.64 71.19
N GLU A 300 11.21 18.77 71.10
CA GLU A 300 12.45 18.90 71.92
C GLU A 300 13.11 20.25 71.72
N ILE A 301 12.91 20.90 70.58
CA ILE A 301 13.35 22.27 70.32
C ILE A 301 12.91 23.27 71.39
N LYS A 302 11.78 23.05 72.05
CA LYS A 302 11.28 23.95 73.09
C LYS A 302 12.24 24.06 74.29
N GLN A 303 12.87 22.94 74.70
CA GLN A 303 13.90 22.94 75.70
C GLN A 303 15.12 23.79 75.25
N SER A 304 15.51 23.68 74.03
CA SER A 304 16.60 24.49 73.43
C SER A 304 16.25 25.97 73.33
N LEU A 305 14.95 26.30 73.04
CA LEU A 305 14.46 27.66 73.03
C LEU A 305 14.45 28.29 74.48
N GLN A 306 14.20 27.49 75.53
CA GLN A 306 14.28 27.97 76.94
C GLN A 306 15.74 28.30 77.30
N GLY A 307 16.71 27.44 76.89
CA GLY A 307 18.14 27.72 77.01
C GLY A 307 18.56 28.99 76.30
N LEU A 308 18.13 29.15 75.02
CA LEU A 308 18.33 30.36 74.23
C LEU A 308 17.74 31.65 74.96
N LYS A 309 16.54 31.52 75.51
CA LYS A 309 15.91 32.59 76.27
C LYS A 309 16.77 33.07 77.43
N LYS A 310 17.31 32.14 78.24
CA LYS A 310 18.22 32.46 79.37
C LYS A 310 19.51 33.13 78.83
N ALA A 311 20.13 32.56 77.81
CA ALA A 311 21.36 33.08 77.19
C ALA A 311 21.18 34.53 76.64
N LEU A 312 19.99 34.83 76.10
CA LEU A 312 19.62 36.20 75.67
C LEU A 312 19.42 37.15 76.89
N GLN A 313 18.74 36.68 77.90
CA GLN A 313 18.48 37.50 79.10
C GLN A 313 19.74 37.86 79.90
N GLU A 314 20.63 36.87 80.01
CA GLU A 314 21.92 37.02 80.71
C GLU A 314 23.00 37.69 79.85
N ASN A 315 22.69 38.10 78.61
CA ASN A 315 23.62 38.67 77.65
C ASN A 315 24.84 37.77 77.30
N THR A 316 24.71 36.47 77.53
CA THR A 316 25.74 35.47 77.07
C THR A 316 25.85 35.49 75.59
N ILE A 317 24.75 35.76 74.86
CA ILE A 317 24.70 35.99 73.39
C ILE A 317 24.26 37.44 73.18
N GLN A 318 25.16 38.22 72.56
CA GLN A 318 24.94 39.65 72.32
C GLN A 318 24.18 39.89 70.98
N PHE A 319 23.13 40.71 71.12
CA PHE A 319 22.33 41.29 70.03
C PHE A 319 21.94 42.74 70.42
N GLU A 320 21.57 43.58 69.45
CA GLU A 320 20.96 44.87 69.68
C GLU A 320 19.67 44.70 70.44
N ASP A 321 19.33 45.61 71.37
CA ASP A 321 18.17 45.51 72.23
C ASP A 321 16.86 45.24 71.44
N LYS A 322 16.65 45.91 70.32
CA LYS A 322 15.49 45.67 69.42
C LYS A 322 15.38 44.29 68.90
N GLN A 323 16.52 43.72 68.45
CA GLN A 323 16.58 42.34 67.94
C GLN A 323 16.40 41.33 69.08
N LYS A 324 17.01 41.54 70.22
CA LYS A 324 16.90 40.73 71.42
C LYS A 324 15.43 40.64 71.88
N ASN A 325 14.73 41.76 71.93
CA ASN A 325 13.31 41.81 72.34
C ASN A 325 12.44 41.03 71.35
N ASN A 326 12.65 41.15 70.01
CA ASN A 326 11.92 40.41 68.99
C ASN A 326 12.13 38.90 69.13
N PHE A 327 13.38 38.43 69.41
CA PHE A 327 13.63 37.01 69.64
C PHE A 327 12.95 36.50 70.94
N LEU A 328 13.00 37.24 72.02
CA LEU A 328 12.31 36.92 73.26
C LEU A 328 10.77 36.85 73.11
N GLU A 329 10.22 37.71 72.27
CA GLU A 329 8.76 37.63 71.93
C GLU A 329 8.43 36.37 71.12
N LEU A 330 9.28 35.96 70.12
CA LEU A 330 9.07 34.76 69.43
C LEU A 330 9.18 33.54 70.36
N ILE A 331 10.17 33.46 71.23
CA ILE A 331 10.25 32.39 72.22
C ILE A 331 9.07 32.39 73.18
N LYS A 332 8.59 33.57 73.61
CA LYS A 332 7.37 33.65 74.40
C LYS A 332 6.16 33.09 73.69
N LYS A 333 6.03 33.28 72.37
CA LYS A 333 4.95 32.63 71.61
C LYS A 333 5.07 31.07 71.63
N SER A 334 6.28 30.50 71.56
CA SER A 334 6.45 29.07 71.77
C SER A 334 6.03 28.61 73.16
N ASP A 335 6.32 29.46 74.21
CA ASP A 335 5.94 29.15 75.59
C ASP A 335 4.41 29.16 75.80
N SER A 336 3.66 29.90 74.94
CA SER A 336 2.20 29.98 74.98
C SER A 336 1.50 28.90 74.12
N GLY A 337 2.23 27.91 73.59
CA GLY A 337 1.63 26.79 72.90
C GLY A 337 1.60 26.91 71.35
N TYR A 338 2.23 27.99 70.79
CA TYR A 338 2.16 28.26 69.37
C TYR A 338 2.75 27.10 68.48
N LEU A 339 3.80 26.45 68.94
CA LEU A 339 4.39 25.34 68.18
C LEU A 339 3.52 24.07 68.22
N GLU A 340 2.90 23.81 69.34
CA GLU A 340 1.91 22.75 69.54
C GLU A 340 0.72 22.96 68.64
N GLU A 341 0.17 24.16 68.56
CA GLU A 341 -0.97 24.55 67.74
C GLU A 341 -0.61 24.28 66.22
N LEU A 342 0.58 24.71 65.76
CA LEU A 342 1.02 24.50 64.39
C LEU A 342 1.16 23.00 64.06
N LYS A 343 1.65 22.21 65.03
CA LYS A 343 1.85 20.76 64.86
C LYS A 343 0.52 20.02 64.81
N GLU A 344 -0.36 20.29 65.78
CA GLU A 344 -1.68 19.68 65.85
C GLU A 344 -2.53 20.03 64.62
N LEU A 345 -2.49 21.30 64.18
CA LEU A 345 -3.15 21.73 62.96
C LEU A 345 -2.61 20.99 61.73
N GLY A 346 -1.29 20.88 61.60
CA GLY A 346 -0.67 20.20 60.45
C GLY A 346 -0.98 18.70 60.40
N GLU A 347 -0.98 18.01 61.54
CA GLU A 347 -1.36 16.60 61.63
C GLU A 347 -2.85 16.38 61.32
N LYS A 348 -3.71 17.24 61.82
CA LYS A 348 -5.16 17.24 61.51
C LYS A 348 -5.39 17.41 59.99
N LEU A 349 -4.77 18.43 59.38
CA LEU A 349 -4.90 18.72 57.95
C LEU A 349 -4.38 17.55 57.08
N LYS A 350 -3.27 16.90 57.49
CA LYS A 350 -2.75 15.73 56.77
C LYS A 350 -3.69 14.54 56.84
N THR A 351 -4.32 14.32 58.01
CA THR A 351 -5.33 13.27 58.20
C THR A 351 -6.57 13.53 57.33
N GLU A 352 -7.12 14.75 57.39
CA GLU A 352 -8.25 15.17 56.56
C GLU A 352 -7.96 15.02 55.05
N ARG A 353 -6.74 15.43 54.62
CA ARG A 353 -6.29 15.24 53.23
C ARG A 353 -6.31 13.76 52.81
N THR A 354 -5.79 12.88 53.64
CA THR A 354 -5.72 11.46 53.37
C THR A 354 -7.13 10.85 53.23
N GLU A 355 -8.06 11.25 54.12
CA GLU A 355 -9.45 10.81 54.04
C GLU A 355 -10.17 11.28 52.77
N LEU A 356 -9.94 12.54 52.38
CA LEU A 356 -10.53 13.06 51.14
C LEU A 356 -9.93 12.44 49.90
N LEU A 357 -8.60 12.24 49.85
CA LEU A 357 -7.94 11.53 48.74
C LEU A 357 -8.48 10.12 48.54
N LYS A 358 -8.72 9.39 49.64
CA LYS A 358 -9.35 8.08 49.58
C LYS A 358 -10.75 8.13 48.97
N LYS A 359 -11.55 9.14 49.31
CA LYS A 359 -12.88 9.34 48.73
C LYS A 359 -12.79 9.67 47.23
N VAL A 360 -11.75 10.39 46.78
CA VAL A 360 -11.50 10.69 45.37
C VAL A 360 -11.12 9.41 44.63
N GLU A 361 -10.23 8.56 45.18
CA GLU A 361 -9.79 7.31 44.59
C GLU A 361 -10.95 6.29 44.49
N ASP A 362 -11.83 6.22 45.47
CA ASP A 362 -12.96 5.29 45.52
C ASP A 362 -14.19 5.80 44.69
N ALA A 363 -14.10 6.91 44.01
CA ALA A 363 -15.21 7.50 43.28
C ALA A 363 -15.51 6.76 41.96
N GLU A 364 -16.48 5.83 41.96
CA GLU A 364 -16.92 5.05 40.80
C GLU A 364 -17.33 5.92 39.58
N ILE A 365 -17.86 7.11 39.84
CA ILE A 365 -18.30 8.02 38.77
C ILE A 365 -17.14 8.46 37.84
N VAL A 366 -15.94 8.61 38.38
CA VAL A 366 -14.75 8.96 37.65
C VAL A 366 -14.36 7.81 36.74
N LEU A 367 -14.37 6.57 37.22
CA LEU A 367 -14.08 5.38 36.41
C LEU A 367 -15.08 5.23 35.27
N LYS A 368 -16.36 5.47 35.51
CA LYS A 368 -17.40 5.42 34.45
C LYS A 368 -17.17 6.50 33.37
N ILE A 369 -16.79 7.71 33.78
CA ILE A 369 -16.47 8.78 32.83
C ILE A 369 -15.18 8.45 32.02
N GLU A 370 -14.16 7.92 32.68
CA GLU A 370 -12.92 7.49 32.00
C GLU A 370 -13.17 6.37 31.00
N GLU A 371 -13.96 5.38 31.37
CA GLU A 371 -14.35 4.29 30.45
C GLU A 371 -15.12 4.83 29.25
N THR A 372 -16.10 5.73 29.51
CA THR A 372 -16.84 6.36 28.40
C THR A 372 -15.92 7.17 27.49
N ASN A 373 -14.93 7.89 28.05
CA ASN A 373 -13.93 8.62 27.26
C ASN A 373 -13.07 7.67 26.40
N LYS A 374 -12.60 6.55 26.95
CA LYS A 374 -11.83 5.53 26.21
C LYS A 374 -12.65 4.99 25.05
N ASN A 375 -13.93 4.70 25.28
CA ASN A 375 -14.83 4.21 24.23
C ASN A 375 -15.07 5.28 23.14
N ILE A 376 -15.28 6.54 23.50
CA ILE A 376 -15.40 7.66 22.54
C ILE A 376 -14.13 7.79 21.69
N ASN A 377 -12.96 7.73 22.30
CA ASN A 377 -11.70 7.83 21.57
C ASN A 377 -11.51 6.67 20.59
N SER A 378 -11.76 5.43 21.03
CA SER A 378 -11.70 4.25 20.18
C SER A 378 -12.66 4.33 18.99
N GLU A 379 -13.89 4.78 19.20
CA GLU A 379 -14.86 4.95 18.11
C GLU A 379 -14.47 6.09 17.16
N ASN A 380 -13.88 7.17 17.64
CA ASN A 380 -13.34 8.25 16.80
C ASN A 380 -12.20 7.76 15.91
N GLU A 381 -11.27 6.96 16.45
CA GLU A 381 -10.19 6.36 15.65
C GLU A 381 -10.73 5.44 14.54
N LYS A 382 -11.73 4.63 14.87
CA LYS A 382 -12.43 3.79 13.87
C LYS A 382 -13.10 4.63 12.80
N LEU A 383 -13.76 5.73 13.19
CA LEU A 383 -14.41 6.65 12.26
C LEU A 383 -13.42 7.28 11.29
N ILE A 384 -12.30 7.80 11.79
CA ILE A 384 -11.23 8.39 10.97
C ILE A 384 -10.67 7.37 9.97
N SER A 385 -10.39 6.14 10.45
CA SER A 385 -9.89 5.06 9.58
C SER A 385 -10.90 4.69 8.48
N LEU A 386 -12.18 4.66 8.83
CA LEU A 386 -13.26 4.34 7.91
C LEU A 386 -13.43 5.43 6.84
N GLN A 387 -13.44 6.69 7.25
CA GLN A 387 -13.52 7.85 6.36
C GLN A 387 -12.38 7.87 5.33
N LYS A 388 -11.15 7.61 5.79
CA LYS A 388 -10.00 7.52 4.90
C LYS A 388 -10.18 6.43 3.83
N LYS A 389 -10.70 5.26 4.21
CA LYS A 389 -10.97 4.17 3.27
C LYS A 389 -12.07 4.52 2.27
N VAL A 390 -13.13 5.21 2.69
CA VAL A 390 -14.19 5.69 1.82
C VAL A 390 -13.63 6.68 0.79
N GLU A 391 -12.79 7.60 1.22
CA GLU A 391 -12.15 8.59 0.35
C GLU A 391 -11.21 7.94 -0.69
N GLU A 392 -10.43 6.94 -0.27
CA GLU A 392 -9.59 6.14 -1.16
C GLU A 392 -10.41 5.40 -2.23
N LEU A 393 -11.56 4.80 -1.84
CA LEU A 393 -12.43 4.11 -2.78
C LEU A 393 -13.11 5.08 -3.75
N LYS A 394 -13.60 6.22 -3.28
CA LYS A 394 -14.16 7.28 -4.14
C LYS A 394 -13.14 7.79 -5.16
N SER A 395 -11.90 8.00 -4.73
CA SER A 395 -10.81 8.39 -5.64
C SER A 395 -10.48 7.32 -6.68
N LYS A 396 -10.65 6.03 -6.36
CA LYS A 396 -10.53 4.95 -7.34
C LYS A 396 -11.70 4.92 -8.32
N LEU A 397 -12.92 5.18 -7.86
CA LEU A 397 -14.12 5.28 -8.69
C LEU A 397 -14.00 6.43 -9.71
N GLU A 398 -13.52 7.59 -9.30
CA GLU A 398 -13.32 8.75 -10.18
C GLU A 398 -12.32 8.49 -11.32
N LYS A 399 -11.40 7.54 -11.14
CA LYS A 399 -10.42 7.16 -12.18
C LYS A 399 -10.98 6.21 -13.22
N ILE A 400 -12.13 5.60 -12.98
CA ILE A 400 -12.79 4.69 -13.92
C ILE A 400 -13.68 5.52 -14.84
N ASP A 401 -13.21 5.75 -16.05
CA ASP A 401 -13.95 6.49 -17.10
C ASP A 401 -14.51 5.51 -18.14
N LEU A 402 -15.67 4.95 -17.82
CA LEU A 402 -16.35 3.99 -18.71
C LEU A 402 -16.77 4.61 -20.04
N GLU A 403 -17.16 5.89 -20.06
CA GLU A 403 -17.59 6.55 -21.29
C GLU A 403 -16.42 6.74 -22.26
N LYS A 404 -15.26 7.12 -21.75
CA LYS A 404 -14.05 7.19 -22.57
C LYS A 404 -13.64 5.81 -23.12
N ALA A 405 -13.71 4.77 -22.30
CA ALA A 405 -13.42 3.39 -22.74
C ALA A 405 -14.40 2.91 -23.82
N LYS A 406 -15.71 3.17 -23.67
CA LYS A 406 -16.73 2.89 -24.69
C LYS A 406 -16.43 3.64 -25.98
N GLN A 407 -16.13 4.93 -25.91
CA GLN A 407 -15.85 5.76 -27.06
C GLN A 407 -14.63 5.25 -27.84
N GLU A 408 -13.57 4.85 -27.15
CA GLU A 408 -12.38 4.27 -27.79
C GLU A 408 -12.71 2.97 -28.55
N ILE A 409 -13.54 2.09 -27.97
CA ILE A 409 -14.00 0.87 -28.62
C ILE A 409 -14.82 1.20 -29.88
N ILE A 410 -15.79 2.12 -29.74
CA ILE A 410 -16.65 2.56 -30.86
C ILE A 410 -15.79 3.08 -32.02
N GLU A 411 -14.84 3.96 -31.76
CA GLU A 411 -13.98 4.55 -32.78
C GLU A 411 -13.16 3.46 -33.50
N LYS A 412 -12.54 2.54 -32.75
CA LYS A 412 -11.73 1.47 -33.34
C LYS A 412 -12.58 0.48 -34.15
N VAL A 413 -13.76 0.10 -33.66
CA VAL A 413 -14.70 -0.75 -34.37
C VAL A 413 -15.15 -0.08 -35.67
N ASN A 414 -15.56 1.19 -35.61
CA ASN A 414 -16.00 1.94 -36.79
C ASN A 414 -14.90 2.02 -37.86
N GLN A 415 -13.66 2.24 -37.44
CA GLN A 415 -12.51 2.32 -38.36
C GLN A 415 -12.16 0.98 -39.02
N LYS A 416 -12.23 -0.12 -38.26
CA LYS A 416 -11.72 -1.43 -38.70
C LYS A 416 -12.78 -2.34 -39.31
N LEU A 417 -14.00 -2.32 -38.77
CA LEU A 417 -15.11 -3.14 -39.26
C LEU A 417 -16.06 -2.38 -40.20
N LYS A 418 -15.89 -1.05 -40.30
CA LYS A 418 -16.81 -0.16 -41.06
C LYS A 418 -18.27 -0.28 -40.63
N ILE A 419 -18.50 -0.54 -39.35
CA ILE A 419 -19.78 -0.62 -38.69
C ILE A 419 -19.95 0.63 -37.85
N LYS A 420 -21.04 1.33 -37.91
CA LYS A 420 -21.36 2.45 -37.01
C LYS A 420 -21.95 1.87 -35.72
N LEU A 421 -21.06 1.50 -34.79
CA LEU A 421 -21.42 0.93 -33.49
C LEU A 421 -21.97 2.00 -32.55
N THR A 422 -23.04 1.68 -31.84
CA THR A 422 -23.52 2.42 -30.65
C THR A 422 -23.64 1.43 -29.50
N ILE A 423 -23.07 1.78 -28.34
CA ILE A 423 -23.13 0.94 -27.13
C ILE A 423 -24.13 1.54 -26.17
N SER A 424 -25.26 0.84 -25.97
CA SER A 424 -26.27 1.25 -25.00
C SER A 424 -25.96 0.72 -23.61
N SER A 425 -26.23 1.56 -22.59
CA SER A 425 -26.14 1.13 -21.19
C SER A 425 -27.37 0.27 -20.89
N SER A 426 -27.18 -0.94 -20.40
CA SER A 426 -28.26 -1.80 -19.88
C SER A 426 -28.73 -1.29 -18.54
#